data_dfa61794464ce5557922d7e1c2bfa8fa
#
_entry.id   dfa61794464ce5557922d7e1c2bfa8fa
#
_cell.length_a   1.000
_cell.length_b   1.000
_cell.length_c   1.000
_cell.angle_alpha   90.00
_cell.angle_beta   90.00
_cell.angle_gamma   90.00
#
_symmetry.space_group_name_H-M   'P 1'
#
loop_
_entity.id
_entity.type
_entity.pdbx_description
1 polymer ?
#
loop_
_entity_poly.entity_id
_entity_poly.type
_entity_poly.pdbx_seq_one_letter_code
_entity_poly.pdbx_strand_id
1 'polypeptide(L)'
;MHRLSSWIAAGAAVLLVGCGGGDSPSTLAGSASGSSGGTGGTTTGNGGGTTDKPVYSMGNGTGSSFQSGAMGLSSTSLSAGGTASITINIVDQTGTLYASTTAVSINFNSSCLSSGLATLSANGTQNVQSISTTTGTVNATYTAKGCSGPDVITATAAVAGQSLTATGTVTVAAASIGSIQFISATPATIGLKGTGLGETSTVVFKVVDSSGGPRAGASVTFSLNTNVGGLNLAPTTATSAADGTVQTVVSSGTAHTSVRVTAAIAQPALSTQSSVLSVTTGIPTSKAFSLAVGDSSKCYNVEAYNHDGVTVPITVRLADRFGNPAPDGTTVAFTTNGGHIGGSCSTPSSSSSPGDGTCTVDWVSANPRPSTSDPAPVIRDGRVTILATAIGEESFNDTNGNGYYDAGEPFDNLGEPFRDDNEDGVRGTNEYFLDFNHNSQWDAADGQFKGITCTGSDASSTCSTSTLAIGVSGMIVMSTDAAQVIITSISPEFTNTGTVQNPVLTLPHGSTGTIGYIVQDLNGNTMAAGTTVATSATSGIGTASQLPSSYKVPCNTGAGQSLSSSLAAPATLSNGPVSGNIIITVTSVGGLASTFGIPVTIN
;
A
#
# COMPACT_ATOMS: atom_id res chain seq x y z
N MET A 1 -14.64 18.17 43.80
CA MET A 1 -15.80 19.06 43.52
C MET A 1 -16.12 18.95 42.04
N HIS A 2 -17.21 18.24 41.77
CA HIS A 2 -18.29 18.48 40.78
C HIS A 2 -17.87 18.90 39.34
N ARG A 3 -18.33 18.32 38.25
CA ARG A 3 -19.52 17.48 37.90
C ARG A 3 -19.28 16.74 36.57
N LEU A 4 -19.76 15.55 36.51
CA LEU A 4 -20.36 14.79 35.45
C LEU A 4 -21.13 15.55 34.37
N SER A 5 -21.06 15.11 33.12
CA SER A 5 -22.20 15.09 32.19
C SER A 5 -22.03 13.97 31.18
N SER A 6 -22.89 13.00 31.29
CA SER A 6 -23.19 11.88 30.41
C SER A 6 -24.07 12.33 29.22
N TRP A 7 -23.93 11.71 28.01
CA TRP A 7 -25.00 11.56 27.02
C TRP A 7 -24.82 10.20 26.33
N ILE A 8 -25.58 9.30 26.65
CA ILE A 8 -26.60 8.36 26.18
C ILE A 8 -26.48 7.96 24.70
N ALA A 9 -26.24 6.65 24.56
CA ALA A 9 -26.38 5.86 23.34
C ALA A 9 -27.87 5.59 23.03
N ALA A 10 -28.25 5.64 21.77
CA ALA A 10 -29.50 5.12 21.26
C ALA A 10 -29.25 3.82 20.49
N GLY A 11 -29.67 2.72 21.07
CA GLY A 11 -29.73 1.41 20.42
C GLY A 11 -30.99 1.27 19.58
N ALA A 12 -30.87 0.68 18.41
CA ALA A 12 -31.98 0.16 17.61
C ALA A 12 -32.07 -1.34 17.82
N ALA A 13 -33.17 -1.75 18.43
CA ALA A 13 -33.54 -3.16 18.61
C ALA A 13 -34.22 -3.69 17.34
N VAL A 14 -33.73 -4.82 16.82
CA VAL A 14 -34.39 -5.63 15.81
C VAL A 14 -35.23 -6.67 16.55
N LEU A 15 -36.51 -6.62 16.33
CA LEU A 15 -37.50 -7.65 16.78
C LEU A 15 -37.55 -8.78 15.76
N LEU A 16 -37.14 -9.95 16.18
CA LEU A 16 -37.47 -11.24 15.58
C LEU A 16 -38.85 -11.68 16.08
N VAL A 17 -39.80 -11.88 15.16
CA VAL A 17 -40.99 -12.66 15.42
C VAL A 17 -40.95 -13.88 14.51
N GLY A 18 -40.77 -15.03 15.10
CA GLY A 18 -40.98 -16.32 14.50
C GLY A 18 -42.35 -16.88 14.96
N CYS A 19 -42.94 -17.68 14.11
CA CYS A 19 -43.91 -18.77 14.29
C CYS A 19 -44.54 -19.01 12.93
N GLY A 20 -44.56 -20.13 12.32
CA GLY A 20 -44.68 -21.51 12.78
C GLY A 20 -45.92 -22.15 12.20
N GLY A 21 -45.72 -23.16 11.37
CA GLY A 21 -46.70 -24.26 11.22
C GLY A 21 -47.79 -24.05 10.18
N GLY A 22 -47.75 -24.83 9.10
CA GLY A 22 -48.53 -26.02 9.05
C GLY A 22 -49.49 -26.07 7.88
N ASP A 23 -49.30 -27.08 7.03
CA ASP A 23 -50.33 -27.85 6.32
C ASP A 23 -50.91 -27.33 4.99
N SER A 24 -50.45 -27.95 3.93
CA SER A 24 -51.30 -28.38 2.79
C SER A 24 -52.36 -29.38 3.26
N PRO A 25 -53.50 -29.69 2.56
CA PRO A 25 -53.47 -30.11 1.16
C PRO A 25 -54.74 -29.85 0.32
N SER A 26 -54.65 -30.41 -0.88
CA SER A 26 -55.69 -31.06 -1.73
C SER A 26 -56.50 -30.21 -2.69
N THR A 27 -56.13 -30.43 -3.91
CA THR A 27 -56.97 -31.00 -5.02
C THR A 27 -58.49 -30.94 -4.88
N LEU A 28 -59.09 -30.36 -5.88
CA LEU A 28 -60.21 -31.06 -6.54
C LEU A 28 -60.54 -30.46 -7.90
N ALA A 29 -60.52 -31.34 -8.87
CA ALA A 29 -61.06 -31.16 -10.21
C ALA A 29 -62.58 -31.16 -10.15
N GLY A 30 -63.21 -30.48 -11.11
CA GLY A 30 -64.67 -30.55 -11.24
C GLY A 30 -65.12 -29.94 -12.54
N SER A 31 -65.08 -30.75 -13.60
CA SER A 31 -65.85 -30.48 -14.82
C SER A 31 -67.34 -30.62 -14.52
N ALA A 32 -68.19 -29.74 -15.03
CA ALA A 32 -69.50 -30.09 -15.47
C ALA A 32 -70.09 -29.06 -16.42
N SER A 33 -70.30 -29.51 -17.61
CA SER A 33 -71.21 -29.01 -18.63
C SER A 33 -72.65 -28.90 -18.16
N GLY A 34 -73.39 -27.91 -18.64
CA GLY A 34 -74.87 -27.84 -18.46
C GLY A 34 -75.45 -26.78 -19.40
N SER A 35 -75.97 -27.30 -20.49
CA SER A 35 -76.76 -26.59 -21.50
C SER A 35 -78.23 -26.39 -20.97
N SER A 36 -78.83 -25.26 -21.38
CA SER A 36 -80.19 -25.08 -21.94
C SER A 36 -80.65 -23.65 -21.65
N GLY A 37 -80.96 -22.77 -22.62
CA GLY A 37 -82.17 -22.87 -23.38
C GLY A 37 -83.26 -21.94 -22.81
N GLY A 38 -83.62 -20.85 -23.55
CA GLY A 38 -84.77 -20.03 -23.24
C GLY A 38 -84.81 -18.69 -23.89
N THR A 39 -85.26 -18.66 -25.09
CA THR A 39 -86.11 -17.71 -25.84
C THR A 39 -86.44 -16.32 -25.28
N GLY A 40 -86.22 -15.29 -26.10
CA GLY A 40 -87.23 -14.33 -26.50
C GLY A 40 -87.29 -12.99 -25.77
N GLY A 41 -87.08 -11.93 -26.49
CA GLY A 41 -87.47 -10.59 -26.08
C GLY A 41 -86.72 -9.51 -26.87
N THR A 42 -87.24 -9.16 -28.04
CA THR A 42 -86.96 -7.94 -28.80
C THR A 42 -87.44 -6.74 -28.00
N THR A 43 -86.51 -5.77 -27.77
CA THR A 43 -86.82 -4.34 -27.74
C THR A 43 -85.68 -3.56 -28.31
N THR A 44 -86.05 -2.87 -29.37
CA THR A 44 -85.28 -1.76 -30.00
C THR A 44 -85.04 -0.65 -29.00
N GLY A 45 -83.82 -0.12 -28.98
CA GLY A 45 -83.53 1.08 -28.22
C GLY A 45 -82.09 1.56 -28.33
N ASN A 46 -81.81 2.33 -29.36
CA ASN A 46 -81.03 3.50 -29.40
C ASN A 46 -79.50 3.45 -29.13
N GLY A 47 -78.78 3.91 -30.13
CA GLY A 47 -77.30 4.02 -30.19
C GLY A 47 -76.65 4.81 -29.07
N GLY A 48 -75.63 4.23 -28.57
CA GLY A 48 -74.54 4.87 -27.89
C GLY A 48 -73.27 4.20 -28.39
N GLY A 49 -72.55 4.85 -29.27
CA GLY A 49 -71.27 4.36 -29.77
C GLY A 49 -70.31 4.24 -28.59
N THR A 50 -70.13 3.03 -28.07
CA THR A 50 -68.93 2.67 -27.36
C THR A 50 -67.85 2.61 -28.41
N THR A 51 -66.99 3.63 -28.43
CA THR A 51 -65.70 3.50 -29.10
C THR A 51 -64.98 2.36 -28.40
N ASP A 52 -65.02 1.15 -28.96
CA ASP A 52 -64.24 0.03 -28.51
C ASP A 52 -62.79 0.48 -28.43
N LYS A 53 -62.27 0.53 -27.19
CA LYS A 53 -60.87 0.93 -26.97
C LYS A 53 -60.00 -0.07 -27.74
N PRO A 54 -59.13 0.39 -28.65
CA PRO A 54 -58.36 -0.54 -29.46
C PRO A 54 -57.59 -1.50 -28.55
N VAL A 55 -57.71 -2.78 -28.81
CA VAL A 55 -56.94 -3.85 -28.11
C VAL A 55 -55.67 -4.07 -28.88
N TYR A 56 -54.55 -3.94 -28.18
CA TYR A 56 -53.23 -4.14 -28.76
C TYR A 56 -52.61 -5.45 -28.30
N SER A 57 -51.77 -6.04 -29.14
CA SER A 57 -50.99 -7.23 -28.84
C SER A 57 -49.54 -6.98 -29.25
N MET A 58 -48.60 -7.57 -28.47
CA MET A 58 -47.20 -7.50 -28.77
C MET A 58 -46.69 -8.90 -29.14
N GLY A 59 -45.88 -8.98 -30.20
CA GLY A 59 -45.40 -10.24 -30.72
C GLY A 59 -44.48 -10.05 -31.93
N ASN A 60 -44.42 -11.06 -32.78
CA ASN A 60 -43.64 -11.08 -34.01
C ASN A 60 -44.56 -11.16 -35.25
N GLY A 61 -44.22 -10.42 -36.30
CA GLY A 61 -45.00 -10.40 -37.57
C GLY A 61 -46.16 -9.39 -37.56
N THR A 62 -46.95 -9.39 -38.64
CA THR A 62 -48.13 -8.50 -38.85
C THR A 62 -49.22 -9.24 -39.59
N GLY A 63 -50.46 -8.71 -39.55
CA GLY A 63 -51.60 -9.30 -40.20
C GLY A 63 -51.84 -10.76 -39.80
N SER A 64 -52.10 -11.63 -40.79
CA SER A 64 -52.35 -13.06 -40.56
C SER A 64 -51.12 -13.87 -40.09
N SER A 65 -49.91 -13.30 -40.19
CA SER A 65 -48.66 -13.92 -39.73
C SER A 65 -48.27 -13.51 -38.32
N PHE A 66 -49.05 -12.68 -37.66
CA PHE A 66 -48.73 -12.22 -36.31
C PHE A 66 -48.80 -13.32 -35.26
N GLN A 67 -47.73 -13.46 -34.49
CA GLN A 67 -47.61 -14.40 -33.39
C GLN A 67 -47.58 -13.62 -32.07
N SER A 68 -48.73 -13.58 -31.39
CA SER A 68 -48.85 -12.87 -30.11
C SER A 68 -48.04 -13.52 -29.03
N GLY A 69 -47.37 -12.69 -28.22
CA GLY A 69 -46.54 -13.13 -27.10
C GLY A 69 -45.16 -13.71 -27.51
N ALA A 70 -44.89 -13.90 -28.80
CA ALA A 70 -43.62 -14.43 -29.29
C ALA A 70 -42.70 -13.30 -29.77
N MET A 71 -41.41 -13.39 -29.44
CA MET A 71 -40.38 -12.49 -29.93
C MET A 71 -39.79 -13.03 -31.24
N GLY A 72 -39.63 -12.19 -32.27
CA GLY A 72 -38.92 -12.56 -33.45
C GLY A 72 -37.41 -12.60 -33.19
N LEU A 73 -36.81 -13.77 -33.39
CA LEU A 73 -35.35 -13.99 -33.22
C LEU A 73 -34.75 -14.46 -34.53
N SER A 74 -33.63 -13.86 -34.96
CA SER A 74 -32.89 -14.31 -36.13
C SER A 74 -32.21 -15.66 -35.93
N SER A 75 -31.91 -16.01 -34.67
CA SER A 75 -31.38 -17.31 -34.25
C SER A 75 -31.80 -17.58 -32.82
N THR A 76 -32.20 -18.79 -32.53
CA THR A 76 -32.47 -19.29 -31.17
C THR A 76 -31.29 -20.05 -30.57
N SER A 77 -30.20 -20.25 -31.33
CA SER A 77 -28.98 -20.89 -30.87
C SER A 77 -27.77 -20.05 -31.30
N LEU A 78 -26.95 -19.66 -30.35
CA LEU A 78 -25.76 -18.84 -30.55
C LEU A 78 -24.51 -19.57 -30.06
N SER A 79 -23.41 -19.32 -30.74
CA SER A 79 -22.08 -19.59 -30.16
C SER A 79 -21.79 -18.59 -29.03
N ALA A 80 -20.82 -18.89 -28.19
CA ALA A 80 -20.28 -17.92 -27.25
C ALA A 80 -19.84 -16.64 -27.98
N GLY A 81 -20.23 -15.50 -27.47
CA GLY A 81 -19.99 -14.20 -28.11
C GLY A 81 -20.87 -13.92 -29.35
N GLY A 82 -21.74 -14.84 -29.71
CA GLY A 82 -22.64 -14.71 -30.86
C GLY A 82 -23.73 -13.66 -30.67
N THR A 83 -24.35 -13.26 -31.79
CA THR A 83 -25.40 -12.24 -31.81
C THR A 83 -26.68 -12.76 -32.44
N ALA A 84 -27.84 -12.27 -31.97
CA ALA A 84 -29.13 -12.50 -32.57
C ALA A 84 -29.88 -11.17 -32.71
N SER A 85 -30.50 -10.96 -33.87
CA SER A 85 -31.44 -9.85 -34.02
C SER A 85 -32.77 -10.19 -33.37
N ILE A 86 -33.34 -9.23 -32.68
CA ILE A 86 -34.64 -9.28 -32.03
C ILE A 86 -35.59 -8.34 -32.79
N THR A 87 -36.78 -8.82 -33.12
CA THR A 87 -37.84 -7.99 -33.69
C THR A 87 -39.08 -8.13 -32.81
N ILE A 88 -39.67 -7.01 -32.43
CA ILE A 88 -40.95 -6.90 -31.73
C ILE A 88 -41.89 -6.01 -32.53
N ASN A 89 -43.12 -6.51 -32.70
CA ASN A 89 -44.20 -5.75 -33.30
C ASN A 89 -45.33 -5.55 -32.30
N ILE A 90 -45.93 -4.39 -32.27
CA ILE A 90 -47.16 -4.07 -31.57
C ILE A 90 -48.22 -3.87 -32.66
N VAL A 91 -49.28 -4.65 -32.60
CA VAL A 91 -50.39 -4.61 -33.55
C VAL A 91 -51.73 -4.43 -32.86
N ASP A 92 -52.71 -3.90 -33.57
CA ASP A 92 -54.10 -3.88 -33.15
C ASP A 92 -54.77 -5.25 -33.40
N GLN A 93 -56.04 -5.33 -33.09
CA GLN A 93 -56.86 -6.57 -33.26
C GLN A 93 -57.00 -7.01 -34.72
N THR A 94 -56.67 -6.15 -35.69
CA THR A 94 -56.69 -6.48 -37.15
C THR A 94 -55.31 -6.94 -37.64
N GLY A 95 -54.28 -6.92 -36.77
CA GLY A 95 -52.91 -7.23 -37.11
C GLY A 95 -52.16 -6.03 -37.77
N THR A 96 -52.78 -4.84 -37.74
CA THR A 96 -52.15 -3.60 -38.26
C THR A 96 -51.17 -3.04 -37.23
N LEU A 97 -49.99 -2.60 -37.68
CA LEU A 97 -48.96 -2.04 -36.78
C LEU A 97 -49.50 -0.79 -36.05
N TYR A 98 -49.16 -0.72 -34.79
CA TYR A 98 -49.38 0.46 -33.97
C TYR A 98 -48.65 1.66 -34.60
N ALA A 99 -49.39 2.74 -34.78
CA ALA A 99 -48.88 4.01 -35.27
C ALA A 99 -49.41 5.16 -34.41
N SER A 100 -48.55 5.94 -33.82
CA SER A 100 -48.94 7.06 -32.96
C SER A 100 -47.86 8.13 -32.93
N THR A 101 -48.27 9.36 -32.66
CA THR A 101 -47.32 10.46 -32.39
C THR A 101 -46.67 10.36 -31.03
N THR A 102 -47.29 9.56 -30.12
CA THR A 102 -46.71 9.29 -28.79
C THR A 102 -45.91 7.98 -28.85
N ALA A 103 -44.63 8.06 -28.53
CA ALA A 103 -43.77 6.89 -28.51
C ALA A 103 -44.13 5.92 -27.36
N VAL A 104 -44.12 4.62 -27.67
CA VAL A 104 -44.24 3.54 -26.70
C VAL A 104 -42.85 3.00 -26.38
N SER A 105 -42.58 2.84 -25.10
CA SER A 105 -41.30 2.29 -24.62
C SER A 105 -41.46 0.79 -24.35
N ILE A 106 -40.58 0.00 -24.96
CA ILE A 106 -40.51 -1.46 -24.75
C ILE A 106 -39.28 -1.73 -23.91
N ASN A 107 -39.48 -2.32 -22.71
CA ASN A 107 -38.42 -2.66 -21.80
C ASN A 107 -38.06 -4.13 -21.98
N PHE A 108 -36.74 -4.40 -22.03
CA PHE A 108 -36.21 -5.75 -22.19
C PHE A 108 -35.50 -6.20 -20.90
N ASN A 109 -35.74 -7.46 -20.51
CA ASN A 109 -35.08 -8.06 -19.38
C ASN A 109 -34.79 -9.55 -19.63
N SER A 110 -33.69 -10.04 -19.10
CA SER A 110 -33.34 -11.45 -19.00
C SER A 110 -32.32 -11.67 -17.87
N SER A 111 -32.05 -12.91 -17.52
CA SER A 111 -31.03 -13.23 -16.51
C SER A 111 -29.64 -12.79 -16.96
N CYS A 112 -29.29 -12.98 -18.22
CA CYS A 112 -27.99 -12.58 -18.76
C CYS A 112 -27.87 -11.06 -18.97
N LEU A 113 -28.94 -10.35 -19.31
CA LEU A 113 -28.93 -8.89 -19.41
C LEU A 113 -28.77 -8.24 -18.03
N SER A 114 -29.51 -8.71 -17.03
CA SER A 114 -29.45 -8.17 -15.67
C SER A 114 -28.11 -8.42 -14.97
N SER A 115 -27.44 -9.54 -15.28
CA SER A 115 -26.09 -9.86 -14.77
C SER A 115 -24.93 -9.29 -15.60
N GLY A 116 -25.23 -8.58 -16.70
CA GLY A 116 -24.18 -8.02 -17.59
C GLY A 116 -23.46 -9.06 -18.48
N LEU A 117 -23.95 -10.29 -18.50
CA LEU A 117 -23.43 -11.39 -19.32
C LEU A 117 -23.96 -11.37 -20.76
N ALA A 118 -24.90 -10.48 -21.05
CA ALA A 118 -25.36 -10.14 -22.39
C ALA A 118 -25.63 -8.64 -22.49
N THR A 119 -25.69 -8.14 -23.71
CA THR A 119 -26.07 -6.74 -23.98
C THR A 119 -27.05 -6.65 -25.13
N LEU A 120 -27.93 -5.63 -25.08
CA LEU A 120 -28.74 -5.22 -26.21
C LEU A 120 -28.19 -3.95 -26.83
N SER A 121 -28.22 -3.87 -28.15
CA SER A 121 -27.93 -2.66 -28.88
C SER A 121 -29.06 -2.34 -29.85
N ALA A 122 -29.40 -1.04 -30.01
CA ALA A 122 -30.39 -0.57 -30.95
C ALA A 122 -30.00 0.82 -31.47
N ASN A 123 -30.22 1.09 -32.74
CA ASN A 123 -29.96 2.38 -33.38
C ASN A 123 -28.54 2.92 -33.12
N GLY A 124 -27.52 2.03 -33.07
CA GLY A 124 -26.14 2.41 -32.82
C GLY A 124 -25.78 2.61 -31.32
N THR A 125 -26.76 2.58 -30.41
CA THR A 125 -26.54 2.69 -28.96
C THR A 125 -26.39 1.30 -28.37
N GLN A 126 -25.35 1.10 -27.55
CA GLN A 126 -25.12 -0.16 -26.82
C GLN A 126 -25.67 -0.11 -25.40
N ASN A 127 -25.91 -1.29 -24.84
CA ASN A 127 -26.43 -1.50 -23.46
C ASN A 127 -27.79 -0.84 -23.22
N VAL A 128 -28.68 -0.88 -24.23
CA VAL A 128 -30.04 -0.37 -24.07
C VAL A 128 -30.92 -1.36 -23.30
N GLN A 129 -31.68 -0.89 -22.32
CA GLN A 129 -32.69 -1.69 -21.61
C GLN A 129 -34.11 -1.35 -22.05
N SER A 130 -34.28 -0.23 -22.77
CA SER A 130 -35.56 0.26 -23.24
C SER A 130 -35.42 0.88 -24.63
N ILE A 131 -36.33 0.59 -25.52
CA ILE A 131 -36.36 1.11 -26.88
C ILE A 131 -37.76 1.65 -27.16
N SER A 132 -37.82 2.89 -27.64
CA SER A 132 -39.09 3.56 -27.95
C SER A 132 -39.43 3.46 -29.43
N THR A 133 -40.72 3.30 -29.74
CA THR A 133 -41.23 3.26 -31.10
C THR A 133 -42.53 4.08 -31.25
N THR A 134 -42.68 4.75 -32.39
CA THR A 134 -43.93 5.40 -32.84
C THR A 134 -44.60 4.64 -33.97
N THR A 135 -43.92 3.62 -34.51
CA THR A 135 -44.37 2.84 -35.69
C THR A 135 -44.77 1.42 -35.33
N GLY A 136 -44.75 1.06 -34.03
CA GLY A 136 -45.10 -0.25 -33.56
C GLY A 136 -44.05 -1.34 -33.80
N THR A 137 -42.92 -1.03 -34.42
CA THR A 137 -41.82 -1.99 -34.64
C THR A 137 -40.58 -1.58 -33.88
N VAL A 138 -39.93 -2.52 -33.21
CA VAL A 138 -38.63 -2.37 -32.58
C VAL A 138 -37.70 -3.47 -33.05
N ASN A 139 -36.48 -3.07 -33.41
CA ASN A 139 -35.39 -3.96 -33.72
C ASN A 139 -34.22 -3.73 -32.75
N ALA A 140 -33.67 -4.82 -32.21
CA ALA A 140 -32.52 -4.79 -31.36
C ALA A 140 -31.54 -5.94 -31.72
N THR A 141 -30.30 -5.83 -31.31
CA THR A 141 -29.33 -6.90 -31.44
C THR A 141 -28.90 -7.36 -30.02
N TYR A 142 -29.18 -8.59 -29.74
CA TYR A 142 -28.67 -9.28 -28.54
C TYR A 142 -27.26 -9.76 -28.81
N THR A 143 -26.32 -9.52 -27.89
CA THR A 143 -24.94 -10.00 -27.95
C THR A 143 -24.61 -10.74 -26.64
N ALA A 144 -24.26 -12.01 -26.75
CA ALA A 144 -23.83 -12.81 -25.61
C ALA A 144 -22.37 -12.46 -25.25
N LYS A 145 -22.11 -12.06 -23.98
CA LYS A 145 -20.74 -11.67 -23.49
C LYS A 145 -20.18 -12.60 -22.40
N GLY A 146 -20.78 -13.71 -22.20
CA GLY A 146 -20.45 -14.64 -21.11
C GLY A 146 -21.68 -15.44 -20.65
N CYS A 147 -22.83 -15.12 -21.22
CA CYS A 147 -24.04 -15.93 -21.06
C CYS A 147 -23.81 -17.33 -21.62
N SER A 148 -24.33 -18.35 -20.95
CA SER A 148 -24.34 -19.73 -21.43
C SER A 148 -25.61 -20.44 -20.99
N GLY A 149 -26.11 -21.34 -21.84
CA GLY A 149 -27.40 -21.99 -21.65
C GLY A 149 -28.58 -21.15 -22.18
N PRO A 150 -29.84 -21.56 -21.83
CA PRO A 150 -31.01 -20.83 -22.26
C PRO A 150 -31.18 -19.52 -21.50
N ASP A 151 -31.31 -18.41 -22.25
CA ASP A 151 -31.66 -17.08 -21.73
C ASP A 151 -33.02 -16.68 -22.26
N VAL A 152 -34.03 -16.56 -21.37
CA VAL A 152 -35.36 -16.13 -21.71
C VAL A 152 -35.43 -14.60 -21.67
N ILE A 153 -35.54 -14.01 -22.83
CA ILE A 153 -35.64 -12.55 -22.98
C ILE A 153 -37.12 -12.19 -22.92
N THR A 154 -37.50 -11.30 -22.02
CA THR A 154 -38.86 -10.78 -21.87
C THR A 154 -38.92 -9.32 -22.28
N ALA A 155 -39.80 -8.98 -23.18
CA ALA A 155 -40.11 -7.61 -23.56
C ALA A 155 -41.47 -7.21 -22.96
N THR A 156 -41.56 -6.02 -22.35
CA THR A 156 -42.81 -5.49 -21.76
C THR A 156 -43.06 -4.07 -22.24
N ALA A 157 -44.31 -3.74 -22.51
CA ALA A 157 -44.72 -2.39 -22.87
C ALA A 157 -46.12 -2.07 -22.31
N ALA A 158 -46.39 -0.77 -22.10
CA ALA A 158 -47.74 -0.28 -21.76
C ALA A 158 -48.26 0.53 -22.96
N VAL A 159 -49.39 0.07 -23.54
CA VAL A 159 -50.03 0.71 -24.71
C VAL A 159 -51.51 0.94 -24.39
N ALA A 160 -51.98 2.17 -24.48
CA ALA A 160 -53.38 2.55 -24.23
C ALA A 160 -53.92 2.03 -22.89
N GLY A 161 -53.06 1.86 -21.85
CA GLY A 161 -53.42 1.34 -20.54
C GLY A 161 -53.43 -0.19 -20.45
N GLN A 162 -52.99 -0.89 -21.51
CA GLN A 162 -52.81 -2.35 -21.53
C GLN A 162 -51.36 -2.70 -21.32
N SER A 163 -51.06 -3.70 -20.49
CA SER A 163 -49.72 -4.27 -20.32
C SER A 163 -49.50 -5.39 -21.34
N LEU A 164 -48.54 -5.26 -22.17
CA LEU A 164 -48.20 -6.19 -23.25
C LEU A 164 -46.88 -6.89 -22.92
N THR A 165 -46.76 -8.18 -23.24
CA THR A 165 -45.55 -8.97 -23.02
C THR A 165 -45.30 -9.86 -24.23
N ALA A 166 -44.00 -9.96 -24.62
CA ALA A 166 -43.52 -10.95 -25.57
C ALA A 166 -42.21 -11.59 -25.03
N THR A 167 -42.03 -12.87 -25.30
CA THR A 167 -40.86 -13.62 -24.84
C THR A 167 -40.14 -14.31 -26.01
N GLY A 168 -38.86 -14.48 -25.87
CA GLY A 168 -38.03 -15.25 -26.78
C GLY A 168 -36.87 -15.90 -26.02
N THR A 169 -36.54 -17.13 -26.39
CA THR A 169 -35.43 -17.87 -25.75
C THR A 169 -34.26 -17.98 -26.73
N VAL A 170 -33.09 -17.55 -26.28
CA VAL A 170 -31.82 -17.73 -26.98
C VAL A 170 -30.96 -18.68 -26.18
N THR A 171 -30.57 -19.82 -26.77
CA THR A 171 -29.65 -20.77 -26.14
C THR A 171 -28.22 -20.46 -26.59
N VAL A 172 -27.37 -20.06 -25.66
CA VAL A 172 -25.98 -19.71 -25.94
C VAL A 172 -25.08 -20.91 -25.59
N ALA A 173 -24.28 -21.36 -26.55
CA ALA A 173 -23.28 -22.36 -26.29
C ALA A 173 -22.22 -21.83 -25.30
N ALA A 174 -21.81 -22.68 -24.37
CA ALA A 174 -20.77 -22.31 -23.44
C ALA A 174 -19.46 -22.04 -24.20
N ALA A 175 -18.82 -20.88 -23.94
CA ALA A 175 -17.50 -20.58 -24.50
C ALA A 175 -16.49 -21.62 -24.03
N SER A 176 -15.50 -21.93 -24.85
CA SER A 176 -14.32 -22.70 -24.40
C SER A 176 -13.57 -21.89 -23.35
N ILE A 177 -12.96 -22.60 -22.38
CA ILE A 177 -12.11 -21.95 -21.38
C ILE A 177 -10.87 -21.42 -22.11
N GLY A 178 -10.57 -20.13 -21.93
CA GLY A 178 -9.44 -19.45 -22.56
C GLY A 178 -8.22 -19.39 -21.64
N SER A 179 -8.40 -18.96 -20.38
CA SER A 179 -7.30 -18.90 -19.41
C SER A 179 -7.81 -18.94 -17.96
N ILE A 180 -6.87 -19.19 -17.05
CA ILE A 180 -7.05 -19.00 -15.62
C ILE A 180 -6.04 -17.97 -15.13
N GLN A 181 -6.46 -17.00 -14.35
CA GLN A 181 -5.68 -15.85 -13.90
C GLN A 181 -5.66 -15.79 -12.39
N PHE A 182 -4.52 -15.43 -11.81
CA PHE A 182 -4.43 -15.10 -10.39
C PHE A 182 -4.98 -13.69 -10.17
N ILE A 183 -5.79 -13.49 -9.13
CA ILE A 183 -6.38 -12.20 -8.76
C ILE A 183 -5.75 -11.65 -7.49
N SER A 184 -5.84 -12.40 -6.38
CA SER A 184 -5.34 -11.94 -5.09
C SER A 184 -5.04 -13.09 -4.14
N ALA A 185 -4.16 -12.81 -3.18
CA ALA A 185 -3.96 -13.60 -1.96
C ALA A 185 -4.03 -12.63 -0.78
N THR A 186 -5.00 -12.81 0.11
CA THR A 186 -5.25 -11.85 1.18
C THR A 186 -5.48 -12.56 2.51
N PRO A 187 -4.66 -12.25 3.51
CA PRO A 187 -3.40 -11.48 3.46
C PRO A 187 -2.30 -12.24 2.70
N ALA A 188 -1.30 -11.52 2.17
CA ALA A 188 -0.14 -12.13 1.50
C ALA A 188 0.85 -12.77 2.49
N THR A 189 0.79 -12.36 3.76
CA THR A 189 1.61 -12.89 4.85
C THR A 189 0.69 -13.44 5.93
N ILE A 190 0.94 -14.66 6.38
CA ILE A 190 0.20 -15.35 7.45
C ILE A 190 1.15 -15.81 8.54
N GLY A 191 0.67 -15.82 9.78
CA GLY A 191 1.43 -16.28 10.94
C GLY A 191 1.63 -17.79 10.96
N LEU A 192 2.70 -18.26 11.59
CA LEU A 192 2.85 -19.67 11.95
C LEU A 192 1.69 -20.12 12.84
N LYS A 193 1.31 -21.37 12.68
CA LYS A 193 0.26 -21.97 13.51
C LYS A 193 0.63 -21.90 15.01
N GLY A 194 -0.30 -21.36 15.81
CA GLY A 194 -0.12 -21.22 17.26
C GLY A 194 0.53 -19.91 17.71
N THR A 195 0.89 -18.99 16.80
CA THR A 195 1.48 -17.68 17.18
C THR A 195 0.45 -16.62 17.57
N GLY A 196 -0.86 -16.90 17.39
CA GLY A 196 -1.92 -15.94 17.66
C GLY A 196 -2.14 -14.91 16.56
N LEU A 197 -1.38 -14.97 15.47
CA LEU A 197 -1.55 -14.16 14.27
C LEU A 197 -2.57 -14.81 13.32
N GLY A 198 -3.02 -14.08 12.30
CA GLY A 198 -3.87 -14.64 11.26
C GLY A 198 -3.17 -15.80 10.54
N GLU A 199 -3.71 -17.01 10.68
CA GLU A 199 -3.11 -18.26 10.19
C GLU A 199 -3.60 -18.67 8.80
N THR A 200 -4.48 -17.88 8.17
CA THR A 200 -5.11 -18.24 6.89
C THR A 200 -5.03 -17.13 5.87
N SER A 201 -4.88 -17.51 4.59
CA SER A 201 -4.96 -16.61 3.44
C SER A 201 -5.97 -17.12 2.44
N THR A 202 -6.87 -16.24 1.99
CA THR A 202 -7.79 -16.52 0.89
C THR A 202 -7.11 -16.20 -0.44
N VAL A 203 -7.03 -17.19 -1.32
CA VAL A 203 -6.40 -17.07 -2.65
C VAL A 203 -7.48 -17.15 -3.72
N VAL A 204 -7.61 -16.11 -4.53
CA VAL A 204 -8.64 -15.95 -5.55
C VAL A 204 -8.02 -16.02 -6.93
N PHE A 205 -8.65 -16.82 -7.79
CA PHE A 205 -8.35 -16.90 -9.22
C PHE A 205 -9.60 -16.56 -10.03
N LYS A 206 -9.43 -16.29 -11.30
CA LYS A 206 -10.52 -16.04 -12.25
C LYS A 206 -10.34 -16.87 -13.50
N VAL A 207 -11.38 -17.60 -13.86
CA VAL A 207 -11.45 -18.33 -15.13
C VAL A 207 -12.15 -17.46 -16.15
N VAL A 208 -11.52 -17.26 -17.29
CA VAL A 208 -12.08 -16.51 -18.41
C VAL A 208 -12.19 -17.41 -19.64
N ASP A 209 -13.15 -17.13 -20.47
CA ASP A 209 -13.35 -17.82 -21.74
C ASP A 209 -12.39 -17.34 -22.84
N SER A 210 -12.48 -17.95 -24.01
CA SER A 210 -11.65 -17.59 -25.17
C SER A 210 -11.93 -16.19 -25.73
N SER A 211 -13.02 -15.55 -25.29
CA SER A 211 -13.40 -14.18 -25.66
C SER A 211 -12.99 -13.16 -24.58
N GLY A 212 -12.39 -13.62 -23.46
CA GLY A 212 -12.02 -12.79 -22.32
C GLY A 212 -13.15 -12.53 -21.33
N GLY A 213 -14.34 -13.09 -21.53
CA GLY A 213 -15.46 -13.01 -20.62
C GLY A 213 -15.33 -13.97 -19.43
N PRO A 214 -16.08 -13.73 -18.32
CA PRO A 214 -16.06 -14.63 -17.17
C PRO A 214 -16.61 -16.02 -17.55
N ARG A 215 -15.95 -17.08 -17.07
CA ARG A 215 -16.37 -18.46 -17.31
C ARG A 215 -16.88 -19.10 -16.02
N ALA A 216 -18.18 -19.24 -15.90
CA ALA A 216 -18.82 -19.97 -14.80
C ALA A 216 -18.75 -21.49 -15.00
N GLY A 217 -18.82 -22.25 -13.90
CA GLY A 217 -18.96 -23.69 -13.91
C GLY A 217 -17.69 -24.46 -14.29
N ALA A 218 -16.52 -23.80 -14.36
CA ALA A 218 -15.25 -24.47 -14.60
C ALA A 218 -14.74 -25.13 -13.31
N SER A 219 -14.42 -26.43 -13.37
CA SER A 219 -13.80 -27.14 -12.25
C SER A 219 -12.30 -26.83 -12.19
N VAL A 220 -11.84 -26.29 -11.07
CA VAL A 220 -10.45 -25.91 -10.80
C VAL A 220 -9.92 -26.74 -9.66
N THR A 221 -8.75 -27.33 -9.84
CA THR A 221 -8.01 -28.06 -8.82
C THR A 221 -6.89 -27.17 -8.29
N PHE A 222 -6.71 -27.14 -6.97
CA PHE A 222 -5.66 -26.37 -6.31
C PHE A 222 -4.62 -27.29 -5.68
N SER A 223 -3.37 -26.87 -5.73
CA SER A 223 -2.26 -27.55 -5.06
C SER A 223 -1.24 -26.56 -4.54
N LEU A 224 -0.53 -26.92 -3.48
CA LEU A 224 0.61 -26.17 -2.95
C LEU A 224 1.90 -26.66 -3.61
N ASN A 225 2.87 -25.75 -3.78
CA ASN A 225 4.22 -26.12 -4.20
C ASN A 225 5.03 -26.79 -3.08
N THR A 226 4.61 -26.64 -1.82
CA THR A 226 5.21 -27.23 -0.62
C THR A 226 4.15 -27.49 0.44
N ASN A 227 4.39 -28.48 1.31
CA ASN A 227 3.57 -28.79 2.47
C ASN A 227 4.38 -28.82 3.77
N VAL A 228 5.55 -28.16 3.76
CA VAL A 228 6.45 -28.09 4.92
C VAL A 228 5.70 -27.55 6.14
N GLY A 229 5.97 -28.15 7.31
CA GLY A 229 5.34 -27.77 8.58
C GLY A 229 3.84 -28.10 8.67
N GLY A 230 3.29 -28.85 7.71
CA GLY A 230 1.86 -29.19 7.72
C GLY A 230 0.96 -28.09 7.15
N LEU A 231 1.48 -27.27 6.23
CA LEU A 231 0.65 -26.37 5.41
C LEU A 231 -0.51 -27.13 4.80
N ASN A 232 -1.69 -26.53 4.85
CA ASN A 232 -2.92 -27.12 4.32
C ASN A 232 -3.63 -26.17 3.36
N LEU A 233 -4.40 -26.75 2.45
CA LEU A 233 -5.17 -26.02 1.45
C LEU A 233 -6.58 -26.63 1.37
N ALA A 234 -7.59 -25.79 1.54
CA ALA A 234 -9.00 -26.22 1.48
C ALA A 234 -9.88 -25.10 0.90
N PRO A 235 -10.78 -25.43 -0.04
CA PRO A 235 -10.94 -26.71 -0.73
C PRO A 235 -9.82 -26.97 -1.73
N THR A 236 -9.51 -28.23 -2.02
CA THR A 236 -8.56 -28.64 -3.06
C THR A 236 -9.15 -28.61 -4.46
N THR A 237 -10.47 -28.51 -4.57
CA THR A 237 -11.22 -28.34 -5.83
C THR A 237 -12.40 -27.43 -5.61
N ALA A 238 -12.65 -26.53 -6.56
CA ALA A 238 -13.83 -25.67 -6.54
C ALA A 238 -14.29 -25.39 -7.97
N THR A 239 -15.56 -24.93 -8.08
CA THR A 239 -16.16 -24.55 -9.37
C THR A 239 -16.25 -23.03 -9.45
N SER A 240 -15.88 -22.45 -10.59
CA SER A 240 -15.94 -21.01 -10.79
C SER A 240 -17.36 -20.47 -10.74
N ALA A 241 -17.54 -19.33 -10.06
CA ALA A 241 -18.80 -18.61 -9.90
C ALA A 241 -19.24 -17.91 -11.21
N ALA A 242 -20.39 -17.24 -11.19
CA ALA A 242 -20.95 -16.56 -12.37
C ALA A 242 -20.02 -15.44 -12.92
N ASP A 243 -19.26 -14.78 -12.07
CA ASP A 243 -18.26 -13.77 -12.42
C ASP A 243 -16.89 -14.37 -12.83
N GLY A 244 -16.82 -15.71 -12.91
CA GLY A 244 -15.61 -16.47 -13.23
C GLY A 244 -14.67 -16.67 -12.06
N THR A 245 -14.93 -16.10 -10.87
CA THR A 245 -14.04 -16.24 -9.71
C THR A 245 -14.11 -17.64 -9.09
N VAL A 246 -12.97 -18.07 -8.56
CA VAL A 246 -12.83 -19.32 -7.82
C VAL A 246 -11.74 -19.14 -6.76
N GLN A 247 -11.94 -19.70 -5.57
CA GLN A 247 -11.05 -19.47 -4.45
C GLN A 247 -10.75 -20.72 -3.64
N THR A 248 -9.64 -20.64 -2.92
CA THR A 248 -9.24 -21.61 -1.91
C THR A 248 -8.62 -20.88 -0.73
N VAL A 249 -8.47 -21.55 0.40
CA VAL A 249 -7.84 -21.01 1.61
C VAL A 249 -6.59 -21.81 1.93
N VAL A 250 -5.47 -21.12 2.09
CA VAL A 250 -4.21 -21.68 2.61
C VAL A 250 -4.21 -21.47 4.12
N SER A 251 -3.98 -22.54 4.88
CA SER A 251 -3.76 -22.49 6.33
C SER A 251 -2.31 -22.78 6.64
N SER A 252 -1.73 -22.01 7.55
CA SER A 252 -0.33 -22.14 7.93
C SER A 252 -0.03 -23.45 8.67
N GLY A 253 1.22 -23.85 8.59
CA GLY A 253 1.83 -24.92 9.34
C GLY A 253 2.69 -24.38 10.49
N THR A 254 3.51 -25.27 11.04
CA THR A 254 4.45 -24.96 12.15
C THR A 254 5.84 -24.54 11.68
N ALA A 255 6.11 -24.53 10.37
CA ALA A 255 7.39 -24.10 9.81
C ALA A 255 7.20 -22.86 8.92
N HIS A 256 8.14 -21.92 9.02
CA HIS A 256 8.20 -20.79 8.11
C HIS A 256 8.46 -21.27 6.69
N THR A 257 7.82 -20.69 5.70
CA THR A 257 8.07 -21.01 4.31
C THR A 257 7.40 -20.01 3.38
N SER A 258 7.92 -19.92 2.17
CA SER A 258 7.25 -19.25 1.06
C SER A 258 6.45 -20.27 0.26
N VAL A 259 5.18 -20.02 0.08
CA VAL A 259 4.27 -20.94 -0.59
C VAL A 259 3.57 -20.27 -1.78
N ARG A 260 3.30 -21.07 -2.82
CA ARG A 260 2.46 -20.68 -3.96
C ARG A 260 1.35 -21.70 -4.14
N VAL A 261 0.18 -21.19 -4.50
CA VAL A 261 -0.96 -22.03 -4.90
C VAL A 261 -0.94 -22.13 -6.41
N THR A 262 -0.96 -23.35 -6.92
CA THR A 262 -1.20 -23.64 -8.34
C THR A 262 -2.68 -23.95 -8.52
N ALA A 263 -3.35 -23.22 -9.40
CA ALA A 263 -4.70 -23.49 -9.86
C ALA A 263 -4.63 -24.13 -11.25
N ALA A 264 -5.28 -25.27 -11.43
CA ALA A 264 -5.26 -26.05 -12.67
C ALA A 264 -6.65 -26.46 -13.14
N ILE A 265 -6.84 -26.47 -14.44
CA ILE A 265 -8.02 -27.00 -15.14
C ILE A 265 -7.54 -28.16 -16.00
N ALA A 266 -8.24 -29.31 -15.93
CA ALA A 266 -7.82 -30.51 -16.64
C ALA A 266 -8.15 -30.46 -18.13
N GLN A 267 -9.29 -29.86 -18.50
CA GLN A 267 -9.78 -29.79 -19.89
C GLN A 267 -10.33 -28.39 -20.21
N PRO A 268 -9.66 -27.59 -21.07
CA PRO A 268 -8.32 -27.79 -21.60
C PRO A 268 -7.26 -27.74 -20.50
N ALA A 269 -6.09 -28.34 -20.73
CA ALA A 269 -5.01 -28.35 -19.74
C ALA A 269 -4.44 -26.93 -19.58
N LEU A 270 -4.82 -26.25 -18.50
CA LEU A 270 -4.40 -24.89 -18.17
C LEU A 270 -3.99 -24.82 -16.71
N SER A 271 -2.96 -24.04 -16.40
CA SER A 271 -2.58 -23.77 -15.02
C SER A 271 -1.99 -22.37 -14.84
N THR A 272 -2.11 -21.84 -13.64
CA THR A 272 -1.44 -20.61 -13.21
C THR A 272 -1.06 -20.71 -11.74
N GLN A 273 -0.13 -19.85 -11.30
CA GLN A 273 0.29 -19.80 -9.91
C GLN A 273 -0.09 -18.46 -9.28
N SER A 274 -0.30 -18.49 -7.97
CA SER A 274 -0.47 -17.27 -7.15
C SER A 274 0.85 -16.49 -7.07
N SER A 275 0.78 -15.23 -6.59
CA SER A 275 1.92 -14.59 -5.95
C SER A 275 2.45 -15.45 -4.81
N VAL A 276 3.64 -15.11 -4.31
CA VAL A 276 4.20 -15.74 -3.11
C VAL A 276 3.34 -15.35 -1.90
N LEU A 277 2.96 -16.35 -1.10
CA LEU A 277 2.50 -16.15 0.27
C LEU A 277 3.67 -16.47 1.21
N SER A 278 3.87 -15.64 2.22
CA SER A 278 4.88 -15.86 3.26
C SER A 278 4.21 -16.38 4.54
N VAL A 279 4.70 -17.52 5.02
CA VAL A 279 4.39 -18.02 6.35
C VAL A 279 5.52 -17.59 7.27
N THR A 280 5.23 -16.77 8.27
CA THR A 280 6.21 -16.02 9.08
C THR A 280 5.98 -16.25 10.55
N THR A 281 6.99 -16.03 11.40
CA THR A 281 6.78 -15.93 12.84
C THR A 281 5.90 -14.73 13.17
N GLY A 282 5.90 -13.74 12.30
CA GLY A 282 5.19 -12.49 12.48
C GLY A 282 5.77 -11.59 13.58
N ILE A 283 6.85 -12.02 14.21
CA ILE A 283 7.50 -11.30 15.29
C ILE A 283 8.84 -10.77 14.78
N PRO A 284 9.05 -9.44 14.84
CA PRO A 284 10.31 -8.85 14.43
C PRO A 284 11.47 -9.35 15.29
N THR A 285 12.63 -9.56 14.67
CA THR A 285 13.85 -9.86 15.42
C THR A 285 14.77 -8.67 15.52
N SER A 286 15.63 -8.66 16.54
CA SER A 286 16.58 -7.57 16.79
C SER A 286 17.43 -7.22 15.57
N LYS A 287 17.97 -8.21 14.84
CA LYS A 287 18.80 -8.00 13.64
C LYS A 287 18.02 -7.57 12.39
N ALA A 288 16.72 -7.83 12.37
CA ALA A 288 15.86 -7.47 11.25
C ALA A 288 15.02 -6.22 11.52
N PHE A 289 15.36 -5.47 12.56
CA PHE A 289 14.81 -4.16 12.89
C PHE A 289 15.83 -3.08 12.49
N SER A 290 15.53 -2.29 11.49
CA SER A 290 16.39 -1.23 10.98
C SER A 290 15.70 0.12 10.99
N LEU A 291 16.51 1.18 11.13
CA LEU A 291 16.06 2.57 11.13
C LEU A 291 16.88 3.36 10.11
N ALA A 292 16.20 4.08 9.24
CA ALA A 292 16.79 5.04 8.31
C ALA A 292 16.39 6.46 8.71
N VAL A 293 17.38 7.34 8.82
CA VAL A 293 17.20 8.76 9.09
C VAL A 293 17.38 9.53 7.80
N GLY A 294 16.36 10.29 7.42
CA GLY A 294 16.34 10.99 6.14
C GLY A 294 15.95 10.09 4.97
N ASP A 295 16.00 10.66 3.78
CA ASP A 295 15.70 10.00 2.51
C ASP A 295 16.63 10.53 1.39
N SER A 296 16.32 10.21 0.12
CA SER A 296 17.09 10.68 -1.03
C SER A 296 17.10 12.21 -1.19
N SER A 297 16.18 12.91 -0.56
CA SER A 297 16.02 14.38 -0.64
C SER A 297 16.46 15.12 0.62
N LYS A 298 16.49 14.44 1.77
CA LYS A 298 16.81 15.01 3.08
C LYS A 298 17.80 14.14 3.84
N CYS A 299 18.93 14.75 4.19
CA CYS A 299 19.97 14.14 5.01
C CYS A 299 19.66 14.25 6.50
N TYR A 300 20.46 13.58 7.30
CA TYR A 300 20.41 13.60 8.77
C TYR A 300 21.27 14.71 9.41
N ASN A 301 22.15 15.39 8.67
CA ASN A 301 22.80 16.64 9.07
C ASN A 301 22.09 17.81 8.40
N VAL A 302 21.28 18.52 9.17
CA VAL A 302 20.39 19.57 8.70
C VAL A 302 20.66 20.89 9.39
N GLU A 303 20.43 22.00 8.68
CA GLU A 303 20.53 23.35 9.26
C GLU A 303 19.31 23.60 10.16
N ALA A 304 19.40 23.15 11.42
CA ALA A 304 18.28 23.05 12.32
C ALA A 304 18.53 23.58 13.73
N TYR A 305 19.81 23.84 14.10
CA TYR A 305 20.12 24.30 15.47
C TYR A 305 19.53 25.67 15.78
N ASN A 306 19.52 26.55 14.77
CA ASN A 306 18.98 27.90 14.86
C ASN A 306 17.55 28.03 14.28
N HIS A 307 17.00 26.96 13.68
CA HIS A 307 15.74 26.98 12.95
C HIS A 307 14.78 25.91 13.46
N ASP A 308 13.56 26.33 13.80
CA ASP A 308 12.45 25.41 14.12
C ASP A 308 11.70 25.00 12.85
N GLY A 309 11.04 23.83 12.90
CA GLY A 309 10.19 23.35 11.81
C GLY A 309 10.93 22.64 10.66
N VAL A 310 12.23 22.40 10.77
CA VAL A 310 12.98 21.57 9.81
C VAL A 310 12.59 20.10 10.03
N THR A 311 12.03 19.47 9.01
CA THR A 311 11.56 18.07 9.09
C THR A 311 12.57 17.09 8.49
N VAL A 312 12.74 15.94 9.15
CA VAL A 312 13.53 14.81 8.67
C VAL A 312 12.68 13.53 8.82
N PRO A 313 12.39 12.79 7.72
CA PRO A 313 11.65 11.55 7.81
C PRO A 313 12.49 10.46 8.49
N ILE A 314 11.85 9.69 9.36
CA ILE A 314 12.44 8.54 10.07
C ILE A 314 11.66 7.32 9.66
N THR A 315 12.28 6.43 8.91
CA THR A 315 11.66 5.21 8.42
C THR A 315 12.25 4.01 9.11
N VAL A 316 11.40 3.16 9.66
CA VAL A 316 11.79 1.86 10.22
C VAL A 316 11.30 0.74 9.31
N ARG A 317 12.05 -0.34 9.31
CA ARG A 317 11.67 -1.59 8.68
C ARG A 317 11.86 -2.74 9.65
N LEU A 318 10.82 -3.55 9.79
CA LEU A 318 10.80 -4.70 10.67
C LEU A 318 10.55 -5.97 9.85
N ALA A 319 11.30 -7.00 10.16
CA ALA A 319 11.12 -8.32 9.57
C ALA A 319 11.34 -9.41 10.63
N ASP A 320 10.85 -10.60 10.35
CA ASP A 320 11.16 -11.77 11.14
C ASP A 320 12.61 -12.26 10.87
N ARG A 321 13.05 -13.28 11.57
CA ARG A 321 14.39 -13.88 11.42
C ARG A 321 14.68 -14.43 10.01
N PHE A 322 13.66 -14.65 9.20
CA PHE A 322 13.76 -15.18 7.85
C PHE A 322 13.71 -14.08 6.78
N GLY A 323 13.61 -12.81 7.22
CA GLY A 323 13.52 -11.65 6.34
C GLY A 323 12.11 -11.40 5.80
N ASN A 324 11.08 -12.10 6.30
CA ASN A 324 9.70 -11.76 5.94
C ASN A 324 9.29 -10.49 6.67
N PRO A 325 8.63 -9.55 6.00
CA PRO A 325 8.15 -8.32 6.63
C PRO A 325 7.25 -8.60 7.83
N ALA A 326 7.35 -7.76 8.86
CA ALA A 326 6.41 -7.80 9.98
C ALA A 326 4.97 -7.56 9.50
N PRO A 327 3.97 -8.20 10.13
CA PRO A 327 2.57 -8.04 9.74
C PRO A 327 2.10 -6.59 9.81
N ASP A 328 1.09 -6.28 9.00
CA ASP A 328 0.39 -5.00 9.07
C ASP A 328 -0.20 -4.79 10.46
N GLY A 329 -0.06 -3.57 10.99
CA GLY A 329 -0.47 -3.25 12.35
C GLY A 329 0.62 -3.44 13.41
N THR A 330 1.84 -3.89 13.04
CA THR A 330 2.97 -3.93 13.97
C THR A 330 3.34 -2.50 14.38
N THR A 331 3.25 -2.20 15.68
CA THR A 331 3.47 -0.86 16.22
C THR A 331 4.93 -0.66 16.61
N VAL A 332 5.47 0.51 16.24
CA VAL A 332 6.79 1.00 16.63
C VAL A 332 6.62 2.30 17.41
N ALA A 333 7.24 2.39 18.58
CA ALA A 333 7.29 3.61 19.38
C ALA A 333 8.62 4.32 19.20
N PHE A 334 8.62 5.66 19.28
CA PHE A 334 9.80 6.50 19.09
C PHE A 334 9.99 7.46 20.25
N THR A 335 11.26 7.68 20.60
CA THR A 335 11.68 8.73 21.51
C THR A 335 12.87 9.49 20.96
N THR A 336 13.02 10.76 21.34
CA THR A 336 14.15 11.61 20.97
C THR A 336 14.58 12.45 22.15
N ASN A 337 15.87 12.82 22.23
CA ASN A 337 16.39 13.77 23.23
C ASN A 337 16.35 15.22 22.73
N GLY A 338 16.03 15.46 21.46
CA GLY A 338 15.93 16.82 20.90
C GLY A 338 14.91 16.92 19.79
N GLY A 339 14.32 18.12 19.65
CA GLY A 339 13.22 18.33 18.71
C GLY A 339 11.93 17.60 19.10
N HIS A 340 11.10 17.32 18.11
CA HIS A 340 9.88 16.52 18.24
C HIS A 340 9.89 15.36 17.26
N ILE A 341 9.37 14.22 17.68
CA ILE A 341 9.17 13.06 16.80
C ILE A 341 7.74 12.53 16.97
N GLY A 342 7.14 11.98 15.92
CA GLY A 342 5.90 11.25 16.04
C GLY A 342 6.07 10.10 17.03
N GLY A 343 5.22 10.02 18.07
CA GLY A 343 5.40 9.05 19.18
C GLY A 343 5.29 7.59 18.76
N SER A 344 4.60 7.28 17.66
CA SER A 344 4.47 5.92 17.13
C SER A 344 3.99 5.90 15.69
N CYS A 345 4.25 4.78 15.01
CA CYS A 345 3.59 4.40 13.76
C CYS A 345 3.29 2.90 13.77
N SER A 346 2.47 2.45 12.83
CA SER A 346 2.18 1.03 12.61
C SER A 346 2.41 0.66 11.15
N THR A 347 2.84 -0.58 10.91
CA THR A 347 3.05 -1.12 9.56
C THR A 347 1.72 -1.54 8.91
N PRO A 348 1.50 -1.32 7.59
CA PRO A 348 2.23 -0.36 6.79
C PRO A 348 1.85 1.06 7.17
N SER A 349 2.73 2.03 6.94
CA SER A 349 2.43 3.45 7.16
C SER A 349 1.46 4.02 6.11
N SER A 350 1.27 3.32 5.00
CA SER A 350 0.34 3.70 3.94
C SER A 350 -0.25 2.47 3.24
N SER A 351 -1.47 2.62 2.72
CA SER A 351 -2.15 1.57 1.94
C SER A 351 -1.50 1.27 0.57
N SER A 352 -0.49 2.04 0.17
CA SER A 352 0.20 1.86 -1.10
C SER A 352 1.28 0.77 -1.08
N SER A 353 1.71 0.32 0.09
CA SER A 353 2.72 -0.73 0.26
C SER A 353 2.32 -1.70 1.37
N PRO A 354 1.19 -2.39 1.27
CA PRO A 354 0.78 -3.35 2.28
C PRO A 354 1.79 -4.50 2.36
N GLY A 355 2.12 -4.93 3.58
CA GLY A 355 2.97 -6.10 3.81
C GLY A 355 4.47 -5.88 3.62
N ASP A 356 4.97 -4.64 3.59
CA ASP A 356 6.40 -4.35 3.44
C ASP A 356 7.15 -4.23 4.78
N GLY A 357 6.43 -4.27 5.91
CA GLY A 357 7.00 -4.18 7.25
C GLY A 357 7.59 -2.81 7.58
N THR A 358 7.23 -1.75 6.84
CA THR A 358 7.75 -0.40 7.04
C THR A 358 6.73 0.54 7.67
N CYS A 359 7.20 1.49 8.45
CA CYS A 359 6.44 2.68 8.80
C CYS A 359 7.36 3.90 8.98
N THR A 360 6.80 5.09 8.83
CA THR A 360 7.55 6.35 8.83
C THR A 360 6.90 7.37 9.75
N VAL A 361 7.72 8.11 10.48
CA VAL A 361 7.33 9.30 11.24
C VAL A 361 8.24 10.46 10.87
N ASP A 362 7.80 11.68 11.10
CA ASP A 362 8.64 12.85 10.95
C ASP A 362 9.26 13.27 12.29
N TRP A 363 10.56 13.52 12.25
CA TRP A 363 11.23 14.33 13.25
C TRP A 363 11.21 15.80 12.80
N VAL A 364 10.98 16.72 13.76
CA VAL A 364 10.86 18.15 13.50
C VAL A 364 11.75 18.92 14.48
N SER A 365 12.58 19.82 13.97
CA SER A 365 13.46 20.65 14.80
C SER A 365 12.63 21.61 15.69
N ALA A 366 12.92 21.58 16.96
CA ALA A 366 12.34 22.44 18.00
C ALA A 366 13.19 22.32 19.27
N ASN A 367 12.80 23.01 20.34
CA ASN A 367 13.34 22.74 21.67
C ASN A 367 12.75 21.45 22.25
N PRO A 368 13.52 20.65 23.05
CA PRO A 368 14.89 20.93 23.49
C PRO A 368 15.92 20.74 22.39
N ARG A 369 17.04 21.45 22.48
CA ARG A 369 18.25 21.20 21.71
C ARG A 369 19.26 20.51 22.62
N PRO A 370 19.69 19.27 22.30
CA PRO A 370 20.61 18.53 23.14
C PRO A 370 21.93 19.29 23.34
N SER A 371 22.45 19.26 24.55
CA SER A 371 23.63 19.99 24.94
C SER A 371 24.55 19.15 25.83
N THR A 372 25.84 19.48 25.80
CA THR A 372 26.86 18.86 26.66
C THR A 372 26.65 19.09 28.16
N SER A 373 25.75 20.02 28.53
CA SER A 373 25.44 20.36 29.92
C SER A 373 24.10 19.78 30.43
N ASP A 374 23.36 19.07 29.58
CA ASP A 374 22.10 18.45 29.96
C ASP A 374 22.30 17.27 30.93
N PRO A 375 21.22 16.82 31.65
CA PRO A 375 21.32 15.66 32.55
C PRO A 375 21.79 14.38 31.87
N ALA A 376 21.50 14.21 30.57
CA ALA A 376 22.08 13.18 29.70
C ALA A 376 22.94 13.87 28.64
N PRO A 377 24.20 14.25 28.99
CA PRO A 377 25.03 15.11 28.15
C PRO A 377 25.40 14.40 26.83
N VAL A 378 25.28 15.13 25.74
CA VAL A 378 25.74 14.70 24.42
C VAL A 378 27.22 15.03 24.22
N ILE A 379 27.91 14.37 23.27
CA ILE A 379 29.32 14.62 23.00
C ILE A 379 29.59 16.01 22.40
N ARG A 380 28.60 16.61 21.73
CA ARG A 380 28.58 17.97 21.17
C ARG A 380 27.15 18.46 21.13
N ASP A 381 26.96 19.77 21.32
CA ASP A 381 25.63 20.37 21.24
C ASP A 381 24.98 20.11 19.87
N GLY A 382 23.66 19.93 19.86
CA GLY A 382 22.89 19.71 18.64
C GLY A 382 22.92 18.28 18.08
N ARG A 383 23.46 17.31 18.82
CA ARG A 383 23.39 15.89 18.44
C ARG A 383 22.14 15.26 19.03
N VAL A 384 21.25 14.87 18.16
CA VAL A 384 19.93 14.30 18.51
C VAL A 384 19.96 12.80 18.31
N THR A 385 19.66 12.06 19.37
CA THR A 385 19.50 10.62 19.34
C THR A 385 18.02 10.26 19.25
N ILE A 386 17.70 9.30 18.40
CA ILE A 386 16.37 8.72 18.23
C ILE A 386 16.46 7.25 18.61
N LEU A 387 15.54 6.78 19.44
CA LEU A 387 15.33 5.37 19.74
C LEU A 387 13.97 4.97 19.19
N ALA A 388 13.95 3.96 18.31
CA ALA A 388 12.74 3.26 17.90
C ALA A 388 12.67 1.91 18.60
N THR A 389 11.49 1.55 19.13
CA THR A 389 11.27 0.31 19.86
C THR A 389 10.03 -0.42 19.36
N ALA A 390 10.09 -1.74 19.34
CA ALA A 390 8.97 -2.61 19.01
C ALA A 390 8.98 -3.85 19.92
N ILE A 391 7.85 -4.53 20.00
CA ILE A 391 7.82 -5.87 20.60
C ILE A 391 8.37 -6.85 19.56
N GLY A 392 9.34 -7.66 20.00
CA GLY A 392 10.04 -8.58 19.11
C GLY A 392 10.65 -9.76 19.87
N GLU A 393 11.63 -10.38 19.23
CA GLU A 393 12.41 -11.47 19.78
C GLU A 393 13.91 -11.25 19.55
N GLU A 394 14.72 -11.91 20.34
CA GLU A 394 16.17 -11.93 20.13
C GLU A 394 16.53 -12.69 18.85
N SER A 395 17.57 -12.25 18.17
CA SER A 395 18.10 -12.97 17.03
C SER A 395 19.09 -14.03 17.47
N PHE A 396 19.08 -15.20 16.84
CA PHE A 396 20.06 -16.25 17.09
C PHE A 396 20.64 -16.82 15.79
N ASN A 397 21.75 -17.50 15.91
CA ASN A 397 22.37 -18.18 14.78
C ASN A 397 21.99 -19.66 14.83
N ASP A 398 21.05 -20.06 13.98
CA ASP A 398 20.57 -21.44 13.82
C ASP A 398 21.68 -22.28 13.15
N THR A 399 22.46 -22.98 13.96
CA THR A 399 23.65 -23.71 13.50
C THR A 399 23.31 -25.07 12.90
N ASN A 400 22.16 -25.64 13.23
CA ASN A 400 21.69 -26.93 12.72
C ASN A 400 20.62 -26.82 11.63
N GLY A 401 20.10 -25.59 11.38
CA GLY A 401 19.14 -25.33 10.31
C GLY A 401 17.73 -25.84 10.58
N ASN A 402 17.36 -26.04 11.86
CA ASN A 402 16.05 -26.61 12.22
C ASN A 402 14.96 -25.52 12.38
N GLY A 403 15.34 -24.23 12.39
CA GLY A 403 14.44 -23.09 12.52
C GLY A 403 14.06 -22.73 13.96
N TYR A 404 14.58 -23.45 14.96
CA TYR A 404 14.32 -23.23 16.38
C TYR A 404 15.62 -22.90 17.12
N TYR A 405 15.49 -22.23 18.26
CA TYR A 405 16.63 -22.02 19.14
C TYR A 405 16.91 -23.26 19.97
N ASP A 406 18.13 -23.75 19.89
CA ASP A 406 18.64 -24.85 20.69
C ASP A 406 19.70 -24.36 21.68
N ALA A 407 19.74 -25.01 22.84
CA ALA A 407 20.70 -24.66 23.90
C ALA A 407 22.16 -24.70 23.40
N GLY A 408 22.84 -23.55 23.51
CA GLY A 408 24.24 -23.38 23.08
C GLY A 408 24.40 -22.72 21.71
N GLU A 409 23.32 -22.43 21.01
CA GLU A 409 23.38 -21.59 19.80
C GLU A 409 23.66 -20.13 20.20
N PRO A 410 24.53 -19.43 19.43
CA PRO A 410 24.81 -18.02 19.69
C PRO A 410 23.56 -17.17 19.43
N PHE A 411 23.26 -16.22 20.33
CA PHE A 411 22.15 -15.29 20.19
C PHE A 411 22.53 -13.87 20.62
N ASP A 412 21.73 -12.88 20.21
CA ASP A 412 21.87 -11.50 20.65
C ASP A 412 21.18 -11.35 22.01
N ASN A 413 21.96 -11.44 23.07
CA ASN A 413 21.47 -11.30 24.43
C ASN A 413 21.20 -9.83 24.75
N LEU A 414 19.93 -9.44 24.81
CA LEU A 414 19.50 -8.04 24.91
C LEU A 414 19.01 -7.71 26.32
N GLY A 415 19.39 -6.52 26.79
CA GLY A 415 18.71 -5.84 27.88
C GLY A 415 17.57 -4.95 27.37
N GLU A 416 16.95 -4.21 28.27
CA GLU A 416 15.95 -3.22 27.88
C GLU A 416 16.56 -2.15 26.97
N PRO A 417 15.87 -1.75 25.88
CA PRO A 417 16.36 -0.74 24.97
C PRO A 417 16.53 0.62 25.67
N PHE A 418 17.64 1.27 25.41
CA PHE A 418 17.93 2.62 25.92
C PHE A 418 18.34 3.56 24.79
N ARG A 419 18.19 4.85 25.03
CA ARG A 419 18.66 5.90 24.11
C ARG A 419 20.02 6.35 24.59
N ASP A 420 21.05 5.98 23.82
CA ASP A 420 22.45 6.33 24.05
C ASP A 420 22.68 7.79 23.63
N ASP A 421 22.44 8.71 24.55
CA ASP A 421 22.48 10.15 24.28
C ASP A 421 23.91 10.67 24.18
N ASN A 422 24.89 10.01 24.82
CA ASN A 422 26.30 10.39 24.79
C ASN A 422 27.12 9.59 23.76
N GLU A 423 26.52 8.64 23.04
CA GLU A 423 27.11 7.82 21.98
C GLU A 423 28.30 6.95 22.45
N ASP A 424 28.31 6.51 23.71
CA ASP A 424 29.38 5.68 24.27
C ASP A 424 29.06 4.17 24.18
N GLY A 425 27.85 3.78 23.79
CA GLY A 425 27.39 2.41 23.64
C GLY A 425 27.05 1.73 24.96
N VAL A 426 27.02 2.45 26.08
CA VAL A 426 26.75 1.94 27.42
C VAL A 426 25.65 2.79 28.06
N ARG A 427 24.66 2.16 28.66
CA ARG A 427 23.58 2.91 29.30
C ARG A 427 24.06 3.73 30.47
N GLY A 428 24.00 5.04 30.35
CA GLY A 428 24.23 6.03 31.42
C GLY A 428 23.04 6.17 32.38
N THR A 429 23.29 6.60 33.62
CA THR A 429 22.23 6.71 34.66
C THR A 429 21.11 7.69 34.31
N ASN A 430 21.39 8.69 33.49
CA ASN A 430 20.44 9.74 33.10
C ASN A 430 19.84 9.55 31.70
N GLU A 431 20.22 8.47 31.03
CA GLU A 431 19.70 8.14 29.71
C GLU A 431 18.36 7.44 29.79
N TYR A 432 17.48 7.79 28.86
CA TYR A 432 16.17 7.18 28.73
C TYR A 432 16.28 5.69 28.38
N PHE A 433 15.44 4.87 29.00
CA PHE A 433 15.26 3.47 28.63
C PHE A 433 13.76 3.12 28.59
N LEU A 434 13.43 2.09 27.86
CA LEU A 434 12.08 1.53 27.87
C LEU A 434 11.98 0.47 28.96
N ASP A 435 11.35 0.82 30.08
CA ASP A 435 11.00 -0.10 31.16
C ASP A 435 9.87 -1.02 30.67
N PHE A 436 10.25 -2.16 30.09
CA PHE A 436 9.31 -3.09 29.46
C PHE A 436 8.52 -3.92 30.46
N ASN A 437 9.12 -4.25 31.59
CA ASN A 437 8.50 -5.04 32.65
C ASN A 437 7.87 -4.19 33.77
N HIS A 438 7.98 -2.84 33.69
CA HIS A 438 7.42 -1.88 34.62
C HIS A 438 7.96 -2.01 36.07
N ASN A 439 9.23 -2.37 36.23
CA ASN A 439 9.89 -2.46 37.53
C ASN A 439 10.58 -1.15 37.97
N SER A 440 10.62 -0.14 37.12
CA SER A 440 11.27 1.16 37.30
C SER A 440 12.80 1.07 37.40
N GLN A 441 13.40 -0.01 36.92
CA GLN A 441 14.84 -0.22 36.83
C GLN A 441 15.18 -0.68 35.43
N TRP A 442 16.35 -0.31 34.95
CA TRP A 442 16.84 -0.85 33.69
C TRP A 442 17.40 -2.25 33.89
N ASP A 443 16.92 -3.18 33.12
CA ASP A 443 17.35 -4.57 33.18
C ASP A 443 18.37 -4.84 32.07
N ALA A 444 19.56 -5.28 32.51
CA ALA A 444 20.60 -5.73 31.60
C ALA A 444 20.24 -7.11 31.00
N ALA A 445 20.98 -7.48 29.95
CA ALA A 445 20.91 -8.80 29.35
C ALA A 445 21.07 -9.92 30.41
N ASP A 446 20.18 -10.93 30.40
CA ASP A 446 20.07 -11.96 31.44
C ASP A 446 20.66 -13.32 31.05
N GLY A 447 21.16 -13.48 29.82
CA GLY A 447 21.74 -14.70 29.31
C GLY A 447 20.75 -15.78 28.89
N GLN A 448 19.45 -15.44 28.79
CA GLN A 448 18.40 -16.33 28.29
C GLN A 448 17.90 -15.83 26.94
N PHE A 449 17.83 -16.73 25.96
CA PHE A 449 17.17 -16.41 24.69
C PHE A 449 15.67 -16.20 24.91
N LYS A 450 15.13 -15.08 24.40
CA LYS A 450 13.71 -14.73 24.43
C LYS A 450 13.16 -14.66 23.02
N GLY A 451 12.28 -15.60 22.69
CA GLY A 451 11.65 -15.67 21.37
C GLY A 451 10.76 -16.89 21.21
N ILE A 452 9.76 -16.78 20.34
CA ILE A 452 8.76 -17.84 20.13
C ILE A 452 9.33 -19.13 19.54
N THR A 453 10.54 -19.06 19.02
CA THR A 453 11.27 -20.23 18.49
C THR A 453 12.04 -21.01 19.55
N CYS A 454 11.92 -20.65 20.84
CA CYS A 454 12.43 -21.45 21.95
C CYS A 454 11.68 -22.78 22.04
N THR A 455 12.42 -23.92 21.98
CA THR A 455 11.84 -25.26 22.07
C THR A 455 11.80 -25.81 23.49
N GLY A 456 12.39 -25.08 24.44
CA GLY A 456 12.62 -25.57 25.81
C GLY A 456 11.36 -25.67 26.65
N SER A 457 10.91 -26.91 26.89
CA SER A 457 10.00 -27.26 27.97
C SER A 457 10.74 -27.69 29.26
N ASP A 458 12.08 -27.57 29.29
CA ASP A 458 12.90 -28.07 30.37
C ASP A 458 13.20 -27.01 31.43
N ALA A 459 13.09 -27.40 32.71
CA ALA A 459 13.28 -26.55 33.87
C ALA A 459 14.73 -25.99 34.06
N SER A 460 15.65 -26.31 33.15
CA SER A 460 16.97 -25.69 33.03
C SER A 460 17.06 -24.67 31.93
N SER A 461 15.91 -24.07 31.56
CA SER A 461 15.70 -23.34 30.33
C SER A 461 16.72 -22.22 30.11
N THR A 462 17.56 -22.43 29.11
CA THR A 462 18.42 -21.41 28.51
C THR A 462 17.63 -20.46 27.61
N CYS A 463 16.31 -20.66 27.47
CA CYS A 463 15.43 -19.83 26.65
C CYS A 463 14.00 -19.73 27.22
N SER A 464 13.29 -18.72 26.75
CA SER A 464 11.87 -18.45 27.02
C SER A 464 11.13 -18.15 25.74
N THR A 465 9.86 -18.56 25.65
CA THR A 465 8.97 -18.22 24.53
C THR A 465 8.40 -16.80 24.61
N SER A 466 8.74 -16.06 25.67
CA SER A 466 8.28 -14.68 25.82
C SER A 466 8.96 -13.75 24.81
N THR A 467 8.23 -12.74 24.40
CA THR A 467 8.76 -11.61 23.63
C THR A 467 9.36 -10.56 24.56
N LEU A 468 10.17 -9.66 24.00
CA LEU A 468 10.77 -8.54 24.70
C LEU A 468 10.67 -7.27 23.85
N ALA A 469 11.06 -6.13 24.41
CA ALA A 469 11.26 -4.92 23.64
C ALA A 469 12.60 -5.00 22.90
N ILE A 470 12.57 -4.84 21.58
CA ILE A 470 13.77 -4.67 20.76
C ILE A 470 13.89 -3.20 20.35
N GLY A 471 15.10 -2.70 20.19
CA GLY A 471 15.37 -1.29 19.88
C GLY A 471 16.38 -1.11 18.77
N VAL A 472 16.26 0.01 18.06
CA VAL A 472 17.26 0.49 17.10
C VAL A 472 17.38 2.00 17.23
N SER A 473 18.62 2.51 17.15
CA SER A 473 18.92 3.93 17.31
C SER A 473 19.27 4.58 15.98
N GLY A 474 18.99 5.88 15.88
CA GLY A 474 19.38 6.75 14.78
C GLY A 474 19.81 8.12 15.30
N MET A 475 20.46 8.90 14.44
CA MET A 475 21.00 10.19 14.83
C MET A 475 20.69 11.27 13.82
N ILE A 476 20.38 12.48 14.32
CA ILE A 476 20.29 13.71 13.55
C ILE A 476 21.32 14.71 14.09
N VAL A 477 22.00 15.39 13.20
CA VAL A 477 22.85 16.53 13.55
C VAL A 477 22.12 17.82 13.22
N MET A 478 21.75 18.57 14.26
CA MET A 478 21.24 19.94 14.13
C MET A 478 22.43 20.88 13.95
N SER A 479 22.87 21.08 12.72
CA SER A 479 23.97 22.00 12.43
C SER A 479 23.53 23.45 12.62
N THR A 480 24.46 24.30 13.07
CA THR A 480 24.25 25.76 13.05
C THR A 480 24.33 26.29 11.62
N ASP A 481 23.75 27.46 11.39
CA ASP A 481 23.82 28.20 10.12
C ASP A 481 25.21 28.85 9.89
N ALA A 482 25.89 29.24 10.98
CA ALA A 482 27.23 29.81 10.95
C ALA A 482 28.31 28.71 11.04
N ALA A 483 29.39 28.92 10.31
CA ALA A 483 30.54 28.02 10.28
C ALA A 483 31.69 28.51 11.13
N GLN A 484 32.57 27.58 11.50
CA GLN A 484 33.90 27.80 12.03
C GLN A 484 34.94 27.13 11.12
N VAL A 485 36.06 27.78 10.88
CA VAL A 485 37.22 27.24 10.15
C VAL A 485 38.41 27.15 11.10
N ILE A 486 38.98 25.97 11.24
CA ILE A 486 40.16 25.71 12.09
C ILE A 486 41.30 25.29 11.17
N ILE A 487 42.39 26.09 11.13
CA ILE A 487 43.59 25.74 10.36
C ILE A 487 44.32 24.60 11.06
N THR A 488 44.63 23.54 10.32
CA THR A 488 45.26 22.31 10.85
C THR A 488 46.69 22.10 10.36
N SER A 489 47.01 22.60 9.16
CA SER A 489 48.37 22.45 8.59
C SER A 489 48.71 23.60 7.65
N ILE A 490 49.99 23.90 7.55
CA ILE A 490 50.54 24.91 6.67
C ILE A 490 51.76 24.26 5.99
N SER A 491 51.78 24.28 4.66
CA SER A 491 52.89 23.69 3.91
C SER A 491 54.19 24.50 4.07
N PRO A 492 55.39 23.88 3.92
CA PRO A 492 56.67 24.48 4.20
C PRO A 492 57.05 25.62 3.25
N GLU A 493 56.34 25.77 2.13
CA GLU A 493 56.53 26.89 1.20
C GLU A 493 56.14 28.24 1.82
N PHE A 494 55.22 28.21 2.81
CA PHE A 494 54.90 29.37 3.63
C PHE A 494 55.89 29.52 4.80
N THR A 495 56.36 30.74 5.03
CA THR A 495 56.88 31.10 6.34
C THR A 495 55.75 31.62 7.20
N ASN A 496 55.51 30.96 8.34
CA ASN A 496 54.46 31.36 9.30
C ASN A 496 55.08 32.01 10.54
N THR A 497 54.76 33.27 10.80
CA THR A 497 55.20 34.01 11.99
C THR A 497 54.15 34.04 13.11
N GLY A 498 52.95 33.51 12.84
CA GLY A 498 51.89 33.31 13.82
C GLY A 498 51.82 31.88 14.38
N THR A 499 50.70 31.50 14.95
CA THR A 499 50.39 30.11 15.31
C THR A 499 49.75 29.38 14.13
N VAL A 500 49.61 28.04 14.21
CA VAL A 500 48.89 27.29 13.18
C VAL A 500 47.42 27.71 13.10
N GLN A 501 46.77 27.97 14.24
CA GLN A 501 45.38 28.38 14.30
C GLN A 501 45.13 29.83 13.89
N ASN A 502 46.15 30.73 14.10
CA ASN A 502 46.10 32.13 13.72
C ASN A 502 47.36 32.47 12.91
N PRO A 503 47.48 32.00 11.66
CA PRO A 503 48.67 32.13 10.87
C PRO A 503 48.86 33.55 10.31
N VAL A 504 50.11 33.99 10.25
CA VAL A 504 50.55 35.16 9.50
C VAL A 504 51.61 34.67 8.50
N LEU A 505 51.21 34.56 7.24
CA LEU A 505 51.95 33.83 6.24
C LEU A 505 52.75 34.76 5.34
N THR A 506 53.94 34.28 4.93
CA THR A 506 54.72 34.87 3.85
C THR A 506 55.00 33.77 2.82
N LEU A 507 54.79 34.08 1.53
CA LEU A 507 55.04 33.16 0.41
C LEU A 507 55.96 33.86 -0.62
N PRO A 508 57.06 33.23 -1.07
CA PRO A 508 57.88 33.77 -2.16
C PRO A 508 57.09 33.88 -3.48
N HIS A 509 57.31 34.91 -4.26
CA HIS A 509 56.72 35.05 -5.59
C HIS A 509 57.11 33.85 -6.47
N GLY A 510 56.17 33.42 -7.35
CA GLY A 510 56.34 32.24 -8.19
C GLY A 510 56.19 30.89 -7.45
N SER A 511 55.98 30.90 -6.13
CA SER A 511 55.74 29.67 -5.32
C SER A 511 54.28 29.37 -5.15
N THR A 512 53.98 28.11 -4.80
CA THR A 512 52.61 27.66 -4.43
C THR A 512 52.67 27.05 -3.05
N GLY A 513 51.89 27.60 -2.12
CA GLY A 513 51.75 27.08 -0.77
C GLY A 513 50.35 26.52 -0.54
N THR A 514 50.20 25.55 0.38
CA THR A 514 48.95 24.89 0.73
C THR A 514 48.64 25.04 2.22
N ILE A 515 47.38 25.27 2.57
CA ILE A 515 46.85 25.24 3.93
C ILE A 515 45.80 24.16 4.05
N GLY A 516 45.87 23.39 5.14
CA GLY A 516 44.83 22.44 5.51
C GLY A 516 43.97 23.02 6.63
N TYR A 517 42.69 22.76 6.59
CA TYR A 517 41.74 23.26 7.59
C TYR A 517 40.53 22.33 7.76
N ILE A 518 39.83 22.47 8.89
CA ILE A 518 38.57 21.84 9.16
C ILE A 518 37.48 22.89 9.07
N VAL A 519 36.40 22.57 8.33
CA VAL A 519 35.15 23.33 8.31
C VAL A 519 34.15 22.59 9.17
N GLN A 520 33.61 23.26 10.17
CA GLN A 520 32.60 22.71 11.10
C GLN A 520 31.58 23.80 11.46
N ASP A 521 30.49 23.39 12.11
CA ASP A 521 29.53 24.29 12.70
C ASP A 521 30.07 24.87 14.03
N LEU A 522 29.32 25.77 14.66
CA LEU A 522 29.78 26.41 15.91
C LEU A 522 29.83 25.41 17.10
N ASN A 523 29.14 24.27 16.98
CA ASN A 523 29.12 23.21 17.99
C ASN A 523 30.18 22.10 17.74
N GLY A 524 31.03 22.26 16.71
CA GLY A 524 32.03 21.28 16.34
C GLY A 524 31.49 20.09 15.53
N ASN A 525 30.27 20.15 15.07
CA ASN A 525 29.67 19.15 14.19
C ASN A 525 29.96 19.46 12.72
N THR A 526 29.64 18.50 11.86
CA THR A 526 29.58 18.75 10.41
C THR A 526 28.55 19.85 10.11
N MET A 527 28.84 20.69 9.10
CA MET A 527 27.81 21.59 8.57
C MET A 527 26.65 20.81 7.94
N ALA A 528 25.52 21.46 7.75
CA ALA A 528 24.38 20.87 7.07
C ALA A 528 24.75 20.37 5.66
N ALA A 529 24.19 19.23 5.28
CA ALA A 529 24.38 18.65 3.94
C ALA A 529 23.93 19.65 2.87
N GLY A 530 24.80 19.90 1.91
CA GLY A 530 24.56 20.90 0.89
C GLY A 530 25.26 22.23 1.09
N THR A 531 25.78 22.52 2.29
CA THR A 531 26.67 23.66 2.55
C THR A 531 27.85 23.65 1.58
N THR A 532 28.16 24.79 1.00
CA THR A 532 29.28 24.93 0.04
C THR A 532 30.46 25.65 0.67
N VAL A 533 31.66 25.23 0.26
CA VAL A 533 32.90 25.87 0.66
C VAL A 533 33.65 26.34 -0.59
N ALA A 534 34.09 27.57 -0.57
CA ALA A 534 34.86 28.19 -1.67
C ALA A 534 36.06 28.92 -1.12
N THR A 535 37.15 28.94 -1.90
CA THR A 535 38.37 29.71 -1.58
C THR A 535 38.64 30.73 -2.66
N SER A 536 39.00 31.92 -2.25
CA SER A 536 39.45 33.03 -3.11
C SER A 536 40.64 33.72 -2.49
N ALA A 537 41.25 34.60 -3.23
CA ALA A 537 42.34 35.46 -2.76
C ALA A 537 42.03 36.93 -3.04
N THR A 538 42.51 37.83 -2.18
CA THR A 538 42.47 39.25 -2.49
C THR A 538 43.34 39.58 -3.71
N SER A 539 42.97 40.61 -4.48
CA SER A 539 43.68 41.02 -5.67
C SER A 539 45.18 41.29 -5.38
N GLY A 540 46.06 40.78 -6.24
CA GLY A 540 47.48 41.02 -6.19
C GLY A 540 48.32 39.93 -5.52
N ILE A 541 47.78 39.10 -4.63
CA ILE A 541 48.54 38.04 -3.95
C ILE A 541 48.58 36.70 -4.74
N GLY A 542 47.92 36.62 -5.89
CA GLY A 542 47.90 35.42 -6.73
C GLY A 542 46.50 34.78 -6.83
N THR A 543 46.50 33.50 -7.18
CA THR A 543 45.25 32.72 -7.35
C THR A 543 45.13 31.67 -6.26
N ALA A 544 44.06 31.73 -5.51
CA ALA A 544 43.70 30.70 -4.55
C ALA A 544 42.77 29.67 -5.18
N SER A 545 43.01 28.41 -4.87
CA SER A 545 42.20 27.27 -5.33
C SER A 545 41.90 26.35 -4.16
N GLN A 546 40.65 25.93 -4.04
CA GLN A 546 40.24 24.94 -3.07
C GLN A 546 40.48 23.51 -3.60
N LEU A 547 40.80 22.59 -2.72
CA LEU A 547 40.97 21.18 -3.01
C LEU A 547 39.98 20.32 -2.16
N PRO A 548 39.02 19.64 -2.79
CA PRO A 548 38.68 19.67 -4.22
C PRO A 548 38.11 21.02 -4.69
N SER A 549 38.18 21.33 -5.97
CA SER A 549 37.89 22.65 -6.57
C SER A 549 36.44 23.15 -6.35
N SER A 550 35.51 22.25 -6.07
CA SER A 550 34.18 22.56 -5.55
C SER A 550 33.86 21.55 -4.46
N TYR A 551 33.43 22.05 -3.33
CA TYR A 551 33.06 21.18 -2.22
C TYR A 551 31.64 21.50 -1.72
N LYS A 552 30.87 20.45 -1.57
CA LYS A 552 29.53 20.46 -0.98
C LYS A 552 29.49 19.42 0.13
N VAL A 553 29.10 19.83 1.32
CA VAL A 553 29.03 18.95 2.49
C VAL A 553 28.09 17.78 2.19
N PRO A 554 28.54 16.53 2.34
CA PRO A 554 27.69 15.34 2.16
C PRO A 554 26.83 15.06 3.38
N CYS A 555 25.95 14.05 3.27
CA CYS A 555 25.27 13.46 4.42
C CYS A 555 26.31 12.78 5.32
N ASN A 556 26.37 13.19 6.62
CA ASN A 556 27.36 12.71 7.56
C ASN A 556 26.99 13.14 8.99
N THR A 557 27.34 12.31 9.97
CA THR A 557 27.13 12.59 11.41
C THR A 557 28.42 12.92 12.16
N GLY A 558 29.54 12.97 11.46
CA GLY A 558 30.87 13.17 12.08
C GLY A 558 31.10 14.59 12.62
N ALA A 559 32.37 14.85 12.94
CA ALA A 559 32.89 16.18 13.18
C ALA A 559 33.01 16.97 11.86
N GLY A 560 33.60 18.16 11.94
CA GLY A 560 33.84 18.99 10.77
C GLY A 560 34.64 18.29 9.67
N GLN A 561 34.59 18.85 8.46
CA GLN A 561 35.21 18.30 7.26
C GLN A 561 36.61 18.87 7.05
N SER A 562 37.57 17.97 6.83
CA SER A 562 38.97 18.37 6.49
C SER A 562 39.07 18.69 5.01
N LEU A 563 39.54 19.91 4.72
CA LEU A 563 39.73 20.45 3.39
C LEU A 563 41.13 21.09 3.28
N SER A 564 41.53 21.41 2.07
CA SER A 564 42.76 22.21 1.84
C SER A 564 42.53 23.24 0.75
N SER A 565 43.38 24.29 0.79
CA SER A 565 43.42 25.32 -0.25
C SER A 565 44.88 25.65 -0.59
N SER A 566 45.13 25.87 -1.86
CA SER A 566 46.45 26.31 -2.34
C SER A 566 46.39 27.77 -2.78
N LEU A 567 47.49 28.49 -2.58
CA LEU A 567 47.75 29.83 -3.14
C LEU A 567 48.93 29.74 -4.09
N ALA A 568 48.71 30.03 -5.37
CA ALA A 568 49.79 30.23 -6.36
C ALA A 568 50.10 31.72 -6.42
N ALA A 569 51.28 32.09 -5.94
CA ALA A 569 51.76 33.47 -5.98
C ALA A 569 52.09 33.92 -7.42
N PRO A 570 51.98 35.23 -7.76
CA PRO A 570 52.38 35.74 -9.04
C PRO A 570 53.86 35.43 -9.32
N ALA A 571 54.22 35.14 -10.58
CA ALA A 571 55.60 34.83 -10.98
C ALA A 571 56.58 36.01 -10.76
N THR A 572 56.07 37.24 -10.81
CA THR A 572 56.85 38.48 -10.61
C THR A 572 56.03 39.52 -9.86
N LEU A 573 56.65 40.33 -9.05
CA LEU A 573 56.10 41.49 -8.38
C LEU A 573 56.65 42.79 -8.99
N SER A 574 55.74 43.67 -9.43
CA SER A 574 56.15 44.95 -10.09
C SER A 574 56.52 46.06 -9.11
N ASN A 575 56.01 46.02 -7.85
CA ASN A 575 56.15 47.15 -6.91
C ASN A 575 56.55 46.73 -5.48
N GLY A 576 57.29 45.60 -5.32
CA GLY A 576 57.70 45.09 -4.01
C GLY A 576 56.63 44.19 -3.37
N PRO A 577 56.75 43.84 -2.07
CA PRO A 577 55.86 42.89 -1.38
C PRO A 577 54.40 43.32 -1.44
N VAL A 578 53.53 42.36 -1.68
CA VAL A 578 52.04 42.55 -1.73
C VAL A 578 51.39 41.77 -0.61
N SER A 579 50.58 42.42 0.21
CA SER A 579 49.82 41.78 1.29
C SER A 579 48.34 41.69 0.97
N GLY A 580 47.73 40.60 1.41
CA GLY A 580 46.29 40.33 1.25
C GLY A 580 45.87 39.15 2.07
N ASN A 581 44.73 38.54 1.72
CA ASN A 581 44.16 37.38 2.42
C ASN A 581 43.82 36.24 1.48
N ILE A 582 44.08 35.00 1.89
CA ILE A 582 43.33 33.85 1.42
C ILE A 582 42.01 33.90 2.12
N ILE A 583 40.92 33.85 1.37
CA ILE A 583 39.56 33.99 1.89
C ILE A 583 38.84 32.65 1.71
N ILE A 584 38.47 32.01 2.80
CA ILE A 584 37.60 30.81 2.82
C ILE A 584 36.17 31.28 3.11
N THR A 585 35.27 31.00 2.20
CA THR A 585 33.83 31.32 2.36
C THR A 585 33.04 30.02 2.48
N VAL A 586 32.32 29.86 3.57
CA VAL A 586 31.41 28.76 3.83
C VAL A 586 29.98 29.30 3.70
N THR A 587 29.22 28.82 2.74
CA THR A 587 27.83 29.26 2.56
C THR A 587 26.89 28.15 2.97
N SER A 588 26.09 28.40 4.00
CA SER A 588 25.11 27.46 4.52
C SER A 588 23.99 27.18 3.51
N VAL A 589 23.18 26.16 3.76
CA VAL A 589 22.01 25.83 2.92
C VAL A 589 20.98 26.96 2.94
N GLY A 590 20.82 27.63 4.06
CA GLY A 590 19.96 28.83 4.21
C GLY A 590 20.55 30.09 3.56
N GLY A 591 21.78 30.05 3.05
CA GLY A 591 22.42 31.16 2.34
C GLY A 591 23.27 32.09 3.22
N LEU A 592 23.45 31.78 4.52
CA LEU A 592 24.38 32.54 5.36
C LEU A 592 25.82 32.26 4.94
N ALA A 593 26.60 33.31 4.63
CA ALA A 593 28.01 33.21 4.29
C ALA A 593 28.88 33.55 5.50
N SER A 594 29.66 32.58 5.97
CA SER A 594 30.75 32.76 6.96
C SER A 594 32.07 32.91 6.22
N THR A 595 32.79 34.03 6.42
CA THR A 595 33.99 34.37 5.70
C THR A 595 35.22 34.44 6.63
N PHE A 596 36.27 33.74 6.28
CA PHE A 596 37.50 33.64 7.07
C PHE A 596 38.71 34.10 6.22
N GLY A 597 39.38 35.13 6.70
CA GLY A 597 40.56 35.69 6.03
C GLY A 597 41.87 35.24 6.69
N ILE A 598 42.80 34.71 5.92
CA ILE A 598 44.12 34.30 6.37
C ILE A 598 45.13 35.26 5.76
N PRO A 599 45.81 36.09 6.56
CA PRO A 599 46.72 37.09 6.04
C PRO A 599 47.97 36.46 5.42
N VAL A 600 48.30 36.92 4.20
CA VAL A 600 49.48 36.47 3.42
C VAL A 600 50.18 37.67 2.83
N THR A 601 51.52 37.68 2.91
CA THR A 601 52.39 38.59 2.19
C THR A 601 53.17 37.82 1.13
N ILE A 602 53.18 38.31 -0.10
CA ILE A 602 54.02 37.79 -1.20
C ILE A 602 55.24 38.66 -1.28
N ASN A 603 56.43 38.06 -1.21
CA ASN A 603 57.73 38.74 -1.21
C ASN A 603 58.65 38.25 -2.32
#